data_a35c9c9b69a22422eae4764737d7e542
#
_entry.id   a35c9c9b69a22422eae4764737d7e542
#
_cell.length_a   1.000
_cell.length_b   1.000
_cell.length_c   1.000
_cell.angle_alpha   90.00
_cell.angle_beta   90.00
_cell.angle_gamma   90.00
#
_symmetry.space_group_name_H-M   'P 1'
#
loop_
_entity.id
_entity.type
_entity.pdbx_description
1 polymer ?
#
loop_
_entity_poly.entity_id
_entity_poly.type
_entity_poly.pdbx_seq_one_letter_code
_entity_poly.pdbx_strand_id
1 'polypeptide(L)'
;MKIYLAPLEGITGYTYRRALYNCFGGFDKYFIPFILPNQKGHLSTREKKDIMPENNEGMYAVPQILTKNAEDFIQTAETLQEYGYNEVNLNLGCPSKTVVTKGRGAGFLDRPDELDKFLDEIFRKCDMKISIKTRLGMDDPEEFEDLLTIYNKYPLEELIVHARVQKDYYKNTPRLETFGEAVERAKSPVCYNGDIVTAEDCTRLQDMFPTLDCIMTGRGTLKNPALAREIRGGAPASKEEIRRFHDMMYLSLIHISEPTRRSYI
;
A
#
# COMPACT_ATOMS: atom_id res chain seq x y z
N MET A 1 15.24 9.57 4.86
CA MET A 1 13.85 9.43 4.38
C MET A 1 13.50 7.98 4.16
N LYS A 2 12.32 7.53 4.60
CA LYS A 2 11.78 6.20 4.38
C LYS A 2 11.15 6.09 2.99
N ILE A 3 11.30 4.93 2.37
CA ILE A 3 10.78 4.66 1.02
C ILE A 3 9.97 3.37 1.07
N TYR A 4 8.71 3.42 0.65
CA TYR A 4 7.79 2.30 0.68
C TYR A 4 7.38 1.85 -0.73
N LEU A 5 7.23 0.54 -0.90
CA LEU A 5 6.62 -0.04 -2.11
C LEU A 5 5.10 -0.05 -1.98
N ALA A 6 4.40 0.61 -2.90
CA ALA A 6 2.94 0.65 -2.93
C ALA A 6 2.32 -0.70 -3.28
N PRO A 7 1.17 -1.05 -2.66
CA PRO A 7 0.39 -2.22 -3.06
C PRO A 7 -0.32 -1.93 -4.39
N LEU A 8 0.01 -2.70 -5.43
CA LEU A 8 -0.63 -2.63 -6.74
C LEU A 8 -1.27 -3.98 -7.04
N GLU A 9 -2.60 -4.00 -7.03
CA GLU A 9 -3.40 -5.22 -7.24
C GLU A 9 -3.05 -5.89 -8.57
N GLY A 10 -2.81 -7.21 -8.52
CA GLY A 10 -2.41 -8.01 -9.66
C GLY A 10 -0.97 -7.82 -10.14
N ILE A 11 -0.19 -6.91 -9.53
CA ILE A 11 1.17 -6.57 -9.96
C ILE A 11 2.19 -6.84 -8.86
N THR A 12 2.07 -6.20 -7.70
CA THR A 12 3.07 -6.29 -6.62
C THR A 12 2.80 -7.48 -5.68
N GLY A 13 2.40 -8.64 -6.23
CA GLY A 13 2.30 -9.90 -5.51
C GLY A 13 3.68 -10.37 -5.00
N TYR A 14 3.71 -11.46 -4.23
CA TYR A 14 4.95 -11.93 -3.58
C TYR A 14 6.09 -12.17 -4.56
N THR A 15 5.81 -12.69 -5.75
CA THR A 15 6.82 -12.91 -6.80
C THR A 15 7.54 -11.61 -7.17
N TYR A 16 6.79 -10.53 -7.42
CA TYR A 16 7.34 -9.22 -7.73
C TYR A 16 8.14 -8.67 -6.55
N ARG A 17 7.58 -8.71 -5.33
CA ARG A 17 8.24 -8.18 -4.13
C ARG A 17 9.56 -8.89 -3.86
N ARG A 18 9.59 -10.22 -3.94
CA ARG A 18 10.83 -11.01 -3.76
C ARG A 18 11.87 -10.71 -4.82
N ALA A 19 11.48 -10.65 -6.10
CA ALA A 19 12.40 -10.31 -7.17
C ALA A 19 12.96 -8.89 -6.99
N LEU A 20 12.10 -7.92 -6.64
CA LEU A 20 12.51 -6.54 -6.37
C LEU A 20 13.47 -6.45 -5.17
N TYR A 21 13.14 -7.11 -4.07
CA TYR A 21 13.98 -7.16 -2.86
C TYR A 21 15.36 -7.75 -3.14
N ASN A 22 15.42 -8.89 -3.84
CA ASN A 22 16.66 -9.61 -4.10
C ASN A 22 17.56 -8.95 -5.15
N CYS A 23 16.97 -8.18 -6.08
CA CYS A 23 17.75 -7.56 -7.16
C CYS A 23 18.13 -6.11 -6.86
N PHE A 24 17.26 -5.36 -6.21
CA PHE A 24 17.42 -3.90 -6.06
C PHE A 24 17.35 -3.43 -4.60
N GLY A 25 16.43 -3.97 -3.80
CA GLY A 25 16.24 -3.54 -2.42
C GLY A 25 15.85 -2.07 -2.27
N GLY A 26 16.28 -1.44 -1.17
CA GLY A 26 16.14 0.00 -0.94
C GLY A 26 14.78 0.45 -0.36
N PHE A 27 13.84 -0.45 -0.15
CA PHE A 27 12.56 -0.14 0.50
C PHE A 27 12.58 -0.49 1.99
N ASP A 28 11.98 0.38 2.81
CA ASP A 28 11.83 0.15 4.25
C ASP A 28 10.59 -0.69 4.56
N LYS A 29 9.50 -0.51 3.76
CA LYS A 29 8.28 -1.34 3.86
C LYS A 29 7.81 -1.77 2.47
N TYR A 30 7.25 -2.98 2.41
CA TYR A 30 6.65 -3.59 1.21
C TYR A 30 5.16 -3.84 1.48
N PHE A 31 4.27 -3.01 0.93
CA PHE A 31 2.84 -3.20 1.13
C PHE A 31 2.32 -4.31 0.23
N ILE A 32 1.65 -5.29 0.85
CA ILE A 32 1.03 -6.42 0.16
C ILE A 32 -0.29 -5.95 -0.47
N PRO A 33 -0.61 -6.30 -1.73
CA PRO A 33 -1.91 -6.01 -2.33
C PRO A 33 -3.06 -6.44 -1.43
N PHE A 34 -4.16 -5.70 -1.49
CA PHE A 34 -5.22 -5.84 -0.52
C PHE A 34 -5.88 -7.23 -0.50
N ILE A 35 -6.21 -7.67 0.69
CA ILE A 35 -7.05 -8.81 1.00
C ILE A 35 -8.51 -8.33 1.04
N LEU A 36 -9.39 -9.08 0.39
CA LEU A 36 -10.84 -8.88 0.44
C LEU A 36 -11.45 -9.88 1.44
N PRO A 37 -11.77 -9.46 2.66
CA PRO A 37 -12.46 -10.34 3.59
C PRO A 37 -13.74 -10.92 2.99
N ASN A 38 -13.98 -12.20 3.22
CA ASN A 38 -15.20 -12.87 2.83
C ASN A 38 -15.92 -13.44 4.08
N GLN A 39 -17.23 -13.67 3.97
CA GLN A 39 -18.07 -14.13 5.09
C GLN A 39 -17.63 -15.44 5.75
N LYS A 40 -16.70 -16.16 5.15
CA LYS A 40 -16.18 -17.44 5.67
C LYS A 40 -14.78 -17.29 6.29
N GLY A 41 -14.22 -16.07 6.35
CA GLY A 41 -12.86 -15.83 6.86
C GLY A 41 -11.74 -16.52 6.05
N HIS A 42 -12.03 -17.04 4.85
CA HIS A 42 -11.05 -17.77 4.07
C HIS A 42 -10.32 -16.86 3.08
N LEU A 43 -9.00 -16.88 3.19
CA LEU A 43 -8.10 -16.27 2.20
C LEU A 43 -8.10 -17.09 0.90
N SER A 44 -8.14 -16.43 -0.24
CA SER A 44 -7.91 -17.07 -1.54
C SER A 44 -6.49 -17.65 -1.62
N THR A 45 -6.27 -18.60 -2.54
CA THR A 45 -4.92 -19.18 -2.75
C THR A 45 -3.87 -18.13 -3.06
N ARG A 46 -4.24 -17.07 -3.80
CA ARG A 46 -3.35 -15.95 -4.11
C ARG A 46 -3.01 -15.15 -2.85
N GLU A 47 -4.02 -14.74 -2.09
CA GLU A 47 -3.82 -13.98 -0.85
C GLU A 47 -2.97 -14.77 0.15
N LYS A 48 -3.23 -16.07 0.32
CA LYS A 48 -2.37 -16.95 1.14
C LYS A 48 -0.92 -16.91 0.70
N LYS A 49 -0.64 -17.10 -0.60
CA LYS A 49 0.73 -17.03 -1.13
C LYS A 49 1.37 -15.65 -0.90
N ASP A 50 0.58 -14.58 -1.01
CA ASP A 50 1.08 -13.22 -0.83
C ASP A 50 1.48 -12.92 0.62
N ILE A 51 0.83 -13.56 1.61
CA ILE A 51 1.10 -13.33 3.04
C ILE A 51 1.97 -14.41 3.71
N MET A 52 2.30 -15.51 3.04
CA MET A 52 3.16 -16.54 3.64
C MET A 52 4.50 -15.94 4.07
N PRO A 53 4.94 -16.15 5.33
CA PRO A 53 6.18 -15.56 5.85
C PRO A 53 7.41 -15.87 4.99
N GLU A 54 7.55 -17.09 4.50
CA GLU A 54 8.64 -17.52 3.62
C GLU A 54 8.68 -16.75 2.29
N ASN A 55 7.52 -16.25 1.81
CA ASN A 55 7.44 -15.42 0.62
C ASN A 55 7.79 -13.95 0.87
N ASN A 56 7.92 -13.56 2.14
CA ASN A 56 8.23 -12.19 2.57
C ASN A 56 9.49 -12.12 3.45
N GLU A 57 10.29 -13.20 3.48
CA GLU A 57 11.50 -13.27 4.29
C GLU A 57 12.48 -12.13 3.97
N GLY A 58 13.00 -11.48 5.03
CA GLY A 58 13.90 -10.34 4.95
C GLY A 58 13.21 -9.00 4.68
N MET A 59 11.93 -8.99 4.30
CA MET A 59 11.16 -7.76 4.04
C MET A 59 10.31 -7.37 5.26
N TYR A 60 10.21 -6.07 5.54
CA TYR A 60 9.12 -5.58 6.37
C TYR A 60 7.86 -5.48 5.50
N ALA A 61 7.11 -6.57 5.43
CA ALA A 61 5.91 -6.66 4.62
C ALA A 61 4.67 -6.27 5.44
N VAL A 62 3.81 -5.41 4.87
CA VAL A 62 2.59 -4.92 5.53
C VAL A 62 1.38 -5.35 4.71
N PRO A 63 0.55 -6.28 5.21
CA PRO A 63 -0.68 -6.68 4.53
C PRO A 63 -1.71 -5.55 4.53
N GLN A 64 -2.39 -5.37 3.39
CA GLN A 64 -3.45 -4.38 3.26
C GLN A 64 -4.82 -5.07 3.27
N ILE A 65 -5.80 -4.48 3.98
CA ILE A 65 -7.18 -4.98 4.09
C ILE A 65 -8.11 -3.99 3.38
N LEU A 66 -9.03 -4.49 2.55
CA LEU A 66 -10.04 -3.71 1.84
C LEU A 66 -11.43 -4.11 2.28
N THR A 67 -11.99 -3.40 3.25
CA THR A 67 -13.36 -3.60 3.75
C THR A 67 -13.96 -2.29 4.24
N LYS A 68 -15.26 -2.29 4.51
CA LYS A 68 -16.01 -1.26 5.24
C LYS A 68 -16.71 -1.83 6.48
N ASN A 69 -16.48 -3.09 6.78
CA ASN A 69 -17.05 -3.78 7.93
C ASN A 69 -15.96 -3.98 8.98
N ALA A 70 -16.18 -3.48 10.20
CA ALA A 70 -15.17 -3.52 11.25
C ALA A 70 -14.88 -4.95 11.72
N GLU A 71 -15.90 -5.80 11.82
CA GLU A 71 -15.72 -7.22 12.18
C GLU A 71 -14.85 -7.96 11.18
N ASP A 72 -15.13 -7.80 9.86
CA ASP A 72 -14.31 -8.37 8.80
C ASP A 72 -12.84 -7.91 8.90
N PHE A 73 -12.62 -6.63 9.24
CA PHE A 73 -11.28 -6.08 9.42
C PHE A 73 -10.57 -6.76 10.59
N ILE A 74 -11.22 -6.82 11.75
CA ILE A 74 -10.66 -7.37 12.98
C ILE A 74 -10.32 -8.84 12.82
N GLN A 75 -11.23 -9.67 12.31
CA GLN A 75 -11.00 -11.10 12.07
C GLN A 75 -9.85 -11.33 11.08
N THR A 76 -9.75 -10.49 10.03
CA THR A 76 -8.64 -10.59 9.07
C THR A 76 -7.33 -10.18 9.72
N ALA A 77 -7.31 -9.13 10.54
CA ALA A 77 -6.14 -8.69 11.27
C ALA A 77 -5.64 -9.77 12.26
N GLU A 78 -6.54 -10.39 13.02
CA GLU A 78 -6.22 -11.53 13.90
C GLU A 78 -5.59 -12.69 13.12
N THR A 79 -6.18 -13.06 11.97
CA THR A 79 -5.60 -14.07 11.10
C THR A 79 -4.18 -13.68 10.64
N LEU A 80 -3.96 -12.42 10.25
CA LEU A 80 -2.64 -11.93 9.84
C LEU A 80 -1.65 -11.92 11.01
N GLN A 81 -2.09 -11.66 12.22
CA GLN A 81 -1.26 -11.74 13.42
C GLN A 81 -0.77 -13.18 13.67
N GLU A 82 -1.59 -14.20 13.41
CA GLU A 82 -1.18 -15.62 13.47
C GLU A 82 -0.07 -15.94 12.46
N TYR A 83 -0.01 -15.24 11.32
CA TYR A 83 1.10 -15.34 10.36
C TYR A 83 2.34 -14.53 10.78
N GLY A 84 2.32 -13.85 11.94
CA GLY A 84 3.44 -13.11 12.49
C GLY A 84 3.51 -11.64 12.06
N TYR A 85 2.49 -11.08 11.44
CA TYR A 85 2.42 -9.65 11.12
C TYR A 85 2.08 -8.84 12.36
N ASN A 86 2.76 -7.69 12.52
CA ASN A 86 2.53 -6.76 13.64
C ASN A 86 1.82 -5.46 13.21
N GLU A 87 1.70 -5.26 11.90
CA GLU A 87 1.07 -4.10 11.29
C GLU A 87 0.15 -4.54 10.15
N VAL A 88 -1.00 -3.89 10.04
CA VAL A 88 -1.92 -3.99 8.91
C VAL A 88 -2.23 -2.61 8.35
N ASN A 89 -2.57 -2.55 7.08
CA ASN A 89 -2.92 -1.31 6.41
C ASN A 89 -4.38 -1.33 5.95
N LEU A 90 -5.14 -0.28 6.26
CA LEU A 90 -6.50 -0.09 5.76
C LEU A 90 -6.46 0.60 4.39
N ASN A 91 -7.12 0.01 3.38
CA ASN A 91 -7.27 0.61 2.06
C ASN A 91 -8.51 1.52 1.99
N LEU A 92 -8.28 2.82 1.94
CA LEU A 92 -9.27 3.87 1.68
C LEU A 92 -8.97 4.63 0.36
N GLY A 93 -8.14 4.05 -0.52
CA GLY A 93 -7.68 4.76 -1.72
C GLY A 93 -7.93 4.06 -3.05
N CYS A 94 -8.40 2.80 -3.07
CA CYS A 94 -8.66 2.08 -4.32
C CYS A 94 -9.79 2.74 -5.12
N PRO A 95 -9.50 3.29 -6.34
CA PRO A 95 -10.49 4.03 -7.12
C PRO A 95 -11.31 3.13 -8.07
N SER A 96 -11.07 1.82 -8.07
CA SER A 96 -11.75 0.89 -8.97
C SER A 96 -13.27 0.97 -8.84
N LYS A 97 -13.98 1.07 -9.96
CA LYS A 97 -15.44 1.18 -9.98
C LYS A 97 -16.11 0.05 -9.19
N THR A 98 -15.62 -1.18 -9.33
CA THR A 98 -16.15 -2.36 -8.61
C THR A 98 -15.95 -2.31 -7.09
N VAL A 99 -14.97 -1.56 -6.62
CA VAL A 99 -14.69 -1.34 -5.20
C VAL A 99 -15.54 -0.18 -4.68
N VAL A 100 -15.51 0.95 -5.38
CA VAL A 100 -16.19 2.20 -5.02
C VAL A 100 -17.72 2.00 -4.95
N THR A 101 -18.32 1.33 -5.92
CA THR A 101 -19.78 1.07 -5.93
C THR A 101 -20.27 0.22 -4.76
N LYS A 102 -19.36 -0.52 -4.10
CA LYS A 102 -19.64 -1.27 -2.87
C LYS A 102 -19.37 -0.45 -1.60
N GLY A 103 -19.00 0.82 -1.71
CA GLY A 103 -18.64 1.71 -0.61
C GLY A 103 -17.35 1.28 0.09
N ARG A 104 -16.37 0.67 -0.64
CA ARG A 104 -15.07 0.24 -0.13
C ARG A 104 -13.95 1.06 -0.79
N GLY A 105 -12.74 0.97 -0.24
CA GLY A 105 -11.61 1.74 -0.76
C GLY A 105 -11.93 3.23 -0.77
N ALA A 106 -11.67 3.94 -1.88
CA ALA A 106 -12.00 5.36 -1.97
C ALA A 106 -13.52 5.62 -1.82
N GLY A 107 -14.39 4.67 -2.18
CA GLY A 107 -15.84 4.81 -2.00
C GLY A 107 -16.31 4.86 -0.54
N PHE A 108 -15.45 4.59 0.42
CA PHE A 108 -15.77 4.76 1.84
C PHE A 108 -15.58 6.21 2.31
N LEU A 109 -14.79 7.01 1.56
CA LEU A 109 -14.53 8.41 1.86
C LEU A 109 -15.79 9.30 1.72
N ASP A 110 -16.77 8.85 0.92
CA ASP A 110 -18.07 9.51 0.73
C ASP A 110 -19.00 9.39 1.97
N ARG A 111 -18.53 8.74 3.04
CA ARG A 111 -19.33 8.43 4.21
C ARG A 111 -18.56 8.68 5.51
N PRO A 112 -18.21 9.94 5.81
CA PRO A 112 -17.33 10.28 6.92
C PRO A 112 -17.85 9.79 8.28
N ASP A 113 -19.16 9.87 8.54
CA ASP A 113 -19.74 9.39 9.82
C ASP A 113 -19.67 7.86 9.97
N GLU A 114 -19.85 7.11 8.87
CA GLU A 114 -19.70 5.64 8.88
C GLU A 114 -18.22 5.26 9.04
N LEU A 115 -17.33 6.01 8.39
CA LEU A 115 -15.89 5.83 8.50
C LEU A 115 -15.38 6.07 9.93
N ASP A 116 -15.84 7.14 10.57
CA ASP A 116 -15.47 7.46 11.96
C ASP A 116 -15.87 6.32 12.91
N LYS A 117 -17.11 5.84 12.81
CA LYS A 117 -17.60 4.70 13.63
C LYS A 117 -16.81 3.42 13.36
N PHE A 118 -16.48 3.15 12.11
CA PHE A 118 -15.66 2.00 11.72
C PHE A 118 -14.26 2.10 12.33
N LEU A 119 -13.63 3.27 12.26
CA LEU A 119 -12.30 3.50 12.85
C LEU A 119 -12.35 3.36 14.39
N ASP A 120 -13.36 3.95 15.06
CA ASP A 120 -13.52 3.79 16.50
C ASP A 120 -13.58 2.30 16.90
N GLU A 121 -14.32 1.51 16.16
CA GLU A 121 -14.47 0.09 16.46
C GLU A 121 -13.16 -0.69 16.24
N ILE A 122 -12.47 -0.50 15.13
CA ILE A 122 -11.24 -1.24 14.85
C ILE A 122 -10.09 -0.83 15.78
N PHE A 123 -9.95 0.46 16.12
CA PHE A 123 -8.93 0.92 17.05
C PHE A 123 -9.19 0.52 18.50
N ARG A 124 -10.42 0.26 18.86
CA ARG A 124 -10.78 -0.24 20.20
C ARG A 124 -10.56 -1.73 20.36
N LYS A 125 -10.69 -2.52 19.27
CA LYS A 125 -10.73 -4.00 19.34
C LYS A 125 -9.52 -4.68 18.72
N CYS A 126 -8.74 -4.00 17.88
CA CYS A 126 -7.59 -4.59 17.19
C CYS A 126 -6.30 -4.15 17.88
N ASP A 127 -5.51 -5.13 18.35
CA ASP A 127 -4.25 -4.86 19.06
C ASP A 127 -3.05 -4.65 18.11
N MET A 128 -3.25 -4.78 16.81
CA MET A 128 -2.19 -4.56 15.81
C MET A 128 -1.98 -3.07 15.53
N LYS A 129 -0.79 -2.71 15.07
CA LYS A 129 -0.56 -1.40 14.49
C LYS A 129 -1.38 -1.23 13.21
N ILE A 130 -2.11 -0.13 13.10
CA ILE A 130 -2.96 0.16 11.94
C ILE A 130 -2.43 1.40 11.24
N SER A 131 -2.03 1.23 9.97
CA SER A 131 -1.76 2.34 9.05
C SER A 131 -2.92 2.48 8.06
N ILE A 132 -3.12 3.70 7.54
CA ILE A 132 -4.18 3.98 6.56
C ILE A 132 -3.55 4.45 5.25
N LYS A 133 -4.02 3.89 4.12
CA LYS A 133 -3.70 4.42 2.79
C LYS A 133 -4.95 5.02 2.17
N THR A 134 -4.97 6.34 2.02
CA THR A 134 -6.13 7.13 1.59
C THR A 134 -5.88 7.95 0.32
N ARG A 135 -6.93 8.61 -0.15
CA ARG A 135 -6.92 9.74 -1.09
C ARG A 135 -7.44 11.00 -0.39
N LEU A 136 -7.43 12.12 -1.12
CA LEU A 136 -7.90 13.41 -0.62
C LEU A 136 -9.42 13.51 -0.48
N GLY A 137 -10.16 12.59 -1.09
CA GLY A 137 -11.62 12.55 -1.10
C GLY A 137 -12.13 11.81 -2.33
N MET A 138 -13.43 11.94 -2.58
CA MET A 138 -14.11 11.37 -3.74
C MET A 138 -14.05 12.29 -4.94
N ASP A 139 -14.54 13.48 -4.79
CA ASP A 139 -14.77 14.44 -5.87
C ASP A 139 -13.97 15.72 -5.72
N ASP A 140 -13.82 16.21 -4.49
CA ASP A 140 -13.19 17.47 -4.17
C ASP A 140 -12.04 17.29 -3.17
N PRO A 141 -10.88 17.93 -3.38
CA PRO A 141 -9.78 17.88 -2.41
C PRO A 141 -10.12 18.57 -1.07
N GLU A 142 -11.10 19.46 -1.01
CA GLU A 142 -11.54 20.11 0.24
C GLU A 142 -12.17 19.09 1.21
N GLU A 143 -12.70 17.97 0.72
CA GLU A 143 -13.19 16.85 1.55
C GLU A 143 -12.10 16.31 2.50
N PHE A 144 -10.83 16.55 2.17
CA PHE A 144 -9.71 16.06 2.95
C PHE A 144 -9.63 16.68 4.35
N GLU A 145 -10.10 17.88 4.56
CA GLU A 145 -10.11 18.54 5.86
C GLU A 145 -10.94 17.74 6.89
N ASP A 146 -12.15 17.34 6.49
CA ASP A 146 -13.03 16.51 7.34
C ASP A 146 -12.42 15.12 7.57
N LEU A 147 -11.89 14.50 6.54
CA LEU A 147 -11.21 13.19 6.63
C LEU A 147 -10.01 13.25 7.57
N LEU A 148 -9.17 14.29 7.47
CA LEU A 148 -8.02 14.47 8.34
C LEU A 148 -8.44 14.68 9.81
N THR A 149 -9.55 15.41 10.03
CA THR A 149 -10.13 15.58 11.36
C THR A 149 -10.54 14.24 11.97
N ILE A 150 -11.11 13.33 11.16
CA ILE A 150 -11.44 11.97 11.60
C ILE A 150 -10.16 11.18 11.90
N TYR A 151 -9.20 11.14 10.97
CA TYR A 151 -7.95 10.39 11.15
C TYR A 151 -7.19 10.82 12.41
N ASN A 152 -7.18 12.09 12.73
CA ASN A 152 -6.53 12.67 13.90
C ASN A 152 -7.14 12.26 15.26
N LYS A 153 -8.27 11.56 15.28
CA LYS A 153 -8.86 10.99 16.50
C LYS A 153 -8.16 9.69 16.93
N TYR A 154 -7.47 9.02 16.01
CA TYR A 154 -6.95 7.67 16.19
C TYR A 154 -5.41 7.62 16.14
N PRO A 155 -4.77 6.69 16.89
CA PRO A 155 -3.33 6.53 16.94
C PRO A 155 -2.83 5.71 15.72
N LEU A 156 -2.86 6.32 14.53
CA LEU A 156 -2.38 5.65 13.31
C LEU A 156 -0.88 5.40 13.39
N GLU A 157 -0.42 4.23 12.96
CA GLU A 157 1.01 3.99 12.75
C GLU A 157 1.56 4.92 11.65
N GLU A 158 0.80 5.13 10.56
CA GLU A 158 1.11 6.06 9.47
C GLU A 158 -0.16 6.41 8.69
N LEU A 159 -0.19 7.63 8.16
CA LEU A 159 -1.19 8.09 7.18
C LEU A 159 -0.53 8.26 5.80
N ILE A 160 -0.82 7.34 4.88
CA ILE A 160 -0.28 7.35 3.52
C ILE A 160 -1.30 8.04 2.61
N VAL A 161 -0.96 9.22 2.09
CA VAL A 161 -1.88 10.05 1.31
C VAL A 161 -1.52 10.02 -0.18
N HIS A 162 -2.39 9.44 -1.01
CA HIS A 162 -2.32 9.66 -2.43
C HIS A 162 -2.95 11.01 -2.76
N ALA A 163 -2.13 11.98 -3.13
CA ALA A 163 -2.51 13.39 -3.29
C ALA A 163 -3.44 13.66 -4.50
N ARG A 164 -4.47 12.84 -4.67
CA ARG A 164 -5.54 12.91 -5.69
C ARG A 164 -6.89 12.54 -5.08
N VAL A 165 -7.98 13.02 -5.65
CA VAL A 165 -9.33 12.52 -5.35
C VAL A 165 -9.62 11.23 -6.12
N GLN A 166 -10.74 10.54 -5.78
CA GLN A 166 -11.10 9.27 -6.40
C GLN A 166 -11.31 9.42 -7.91
N LYS A 167 -12.04 10.45 -8.35
CA LYS A 167 -12.41 10.61 -9.76
C LYS A 167 -11.25 10.97 -10.69
N ASP A 168 -10.11 11.38 -10.13
CA ASP A 168 -8.89 11.54 -10.91
C ASP A 168 -8.32 10.19 -11.38
N TYR A 169 -8.61 9.11 -10.67
CA TYR A 169 -7.95 7.81 -10.84
C TYR A 169 -6.42 7.97 -10.73
N TYR A 170 -5.73 8.04 -11.87
CA TYR A 170 -4.29 8.25 -12.00
C TYR A 170 -3.95 9.36 -12.99
N LYS A 171 -4.96 10.11 -13.42
CA LYS A 171 -4.84 11.29 -14.27
C LYS A 171 -4.61 12.52 -13.38
N ASN A 172 -4.55 13.68 -13.98
CA ASN A 172 -4.33 14.96 -13.31
C ASN A 172 -3.03 15.00 -12.46
N THR A 173 -2.59 16.17 -12.11
CA THR A 173 -1.40 16.39 -11.24
C THR A 173 -1.78 16.15 -9.78
N PRO A 174 -0.91 15.54 -8.96
CA PRO A 174 -1.11 15.49 -7.53
C PRO A 174 -1.29 16.88 -6.92
N ARG A 175 -2.24 17.04 -5.99
CA ARG A 175 -2.54 18.28 -5.31
C ARG A 175 -1.65 18.45 -4.10
N LEU A 176 -0.48 19.06 -4.33
CA LEU A 176 0.54 19.20 -3.29
C LEU A 176 0.15 20.21 -2.23
N GLU A 177 -0.67 21.19 -2.56
CA GLU A 177 -1.20 22.19 -1.61
C GLU A 177 -2.04 21.48 -0.52
N THR A 178 -3.07 20.72 -0.91
CA THR A 178 -3.90 19.95 0.03
C THR A 178 -3.09 18.86 0.76
N PHE A 179 -2.08 18.27 0.10
CA PHE A 179 -1.17 17.35 0.79
C PHE A 179 -0.36 18.06 1.87
N GLY A 180 0.01 19.31 1.66
CA GLY A 180 0.70 20.15 2.66
C GLY A 180 -0.07 20.27 3.96
N GLU A 181 -1.40 20.36 3.90
CA GLU A 181 -2.25 20.34 5.10
C GLU A 181 -2.08 19.05 5.92
N ALA A 182 -1.93 17.90 5.27
CA ALA A 182 -1.64 16.66 5.97
C ALA A 182 -0.29 16.74 6.69
N VAL A 183 0.75 17.27 6.04
CA VAL A 183 2.09 17.42 6.64
C VAL A 183 2.07 18.33 7.88
N GLU A 184 1.27 19.39 7.84
CA GLU A 184 1.21 20.39 8.91
C GLU A 184 0.28 19.96 10.07
N ARG A 185 -0.84 19.31 9.77
CA ARG A 185 -1.96 19.10 10.72
C ARG A 185 -2.18 17.66 11.16
N ALA A 186 -1.56 16.67 10.50
CA ALA A 186 -1.68 15.28 10.92
C ALA A 186 -0.97 15.04 12.26
N LYS A 187 -1.63 14.31 13.16
CA LYS A 187 -1.04 13.88 14.44
C LYS A 187 -0.18 12.63 14.30
N SER A 188 -0.36 11.88 13.24
CA SER A 188 0.40 10.66 12.93
C SER A 188 1.45 10.95 11.86
N PRO A 189 2.51 10.10 11.76
CA PRO A 189 3.47 10.21 10.67
C PRO A 189 2.80 10.18 9.30
N VAL A 190 3.18 11.10 8.40
CA VAL A 190 2.61 11.21 7.05
C VAL A 190 3.57 10.64 6.02
N CYS A 191 3.03 9.86 5.08
CA CYS A 191 3.76 9.35 3.93
C CYS A 191 3.12 9.87 2.64
N TYR A 192 3.92 10.52 1.79
CA TYR A 192 3.47 10.96 0.48
C TYR A 192 3.36 9.80 -0.50
N ASN A 193 2.26 9.71 -1.21
CA ASN A 193 2.11 8.84 -2.37
C ASN A 193 1.63 9.67 -3.58
N GLY A 194 2.41 9.65 -4.64
CA GLY A 194 2.13 10.42 -5.86
C GLY A 194 3.05 10.02 -7.00
N ASP A 195 3.26 10.91 -7.96
CA ASP A 195 4.04 10.68 -9.17
C ASP A 195 5.55 10.85 -8.93
N ILE A 196 6.13 10.06 -8.03
CA ILE A 196 7.58 9.94 -7.87
C ILE A 196 8.07 8.89 -8.88
N VAL A 197 8.78 9.32 -9.92
CA VAL A 197 9.30 8.46 -10.99
C VAL A 197 10.81 8.59 -11.18
N THR A 198 11.42 9.64 -10.62
CA THR A 198 12.86 9.87 -10.59
C THR A 198 13.33 10.27 -9.19
N ALA A 199 14.65 10.27 -8.97
CA ALA A 199 15.23 10.79 -7.73
C ALA A 199 15.02 12.31 -7.59
N GLU A 200 15.03 13.05 -8.70
CA GLU A 200 14.79 14.49 -8.75
C GLU A 200 13.35 14.84 -8.33
N ASP A 201 12.35 13.99 -8.66
CA ASP A 201 10.98 14.17 -8.16
C ASP A 201 10.93 14.14 -6.64
N CYS A 202 11.70 13.23 -6.06
CA CYS A 202 11.81 13.10 -4.61
C CYS A 202 12.50 14.31 -3.99
N THR A 203 13.60 14.79 -4.58
CA THR A 203 14.31 16.00 -4.12
C THR A 203 13.39 17.21 -4.14
N ARG A 204 12.67 17.44 -5.26
CA ARG A 204 11.70 18.54 -5.35
C ARG A 204 10.61 18.48 -4.28
N LEU A 205 10.12 17.27 -3.98
CA LEU A 205 9.12 17.06 -2.93
C LEU A 205 9.68 17.40 -1.54
N GLN A 206 10.94 17.02 -1.27
CA GLN A 206 11.62 17.35 0.00
C GLN A 206 11.91 18.83 0.16
N ASP A 207 12.26 19.52 -0.94
CA ASP A 207 12.44 20.99 -0.94
C ASP A 207 11.14 21.70 -0.58
N MET A 208 9.98 21.18 -1.04
CA MET A 208 8.66 21.72 -0.71
C MET A 208 8.20 21.37 0.71
N PHE A 209 8.53 20.19 1.18
CA PHE A 209 8.12 19.66 2.49
C PHE A 209 9.33 19.13 3.27
N PRO A 210 10.17 20.00 3.87
CA PRO A 210 11.41 19.58 4.53
C PRO A 210 11.21 18.62 5.72
N THR A 211 10.04 18.64 6.34
CA THR A 211 9.67 17.77 7.46
C THR A 211 9.14 16.40 7.03
N LEU A 212 8.88 16.22 5.74
CA LEU A 212 8.39 14.94 5.21
C LEU A 212 9.50 13.88 5.22
N ASP A 213 9.29 12.82 5.99
CA ASP A 213 10.27 11.74 6.20
C ASP A 213 9.92 10.44 5.45
N CYS A 214 8.81 10.41 4.75
CA CYS A 214 8.33 9.18 4.11
C CYS A 214 7.69 9.40 2.75
N ILE A 215 8.05 8.57 1.79
CA ILE A 215 7.39 8.47 0.48
C ILE A 215 7.01 7.04 0.14
N MET A 216 5.94 6.87 -0.63
CA MET A 216 5.53 5.59 -1.19
C MET A 216 5.52 5.67 -2.72
N THR A 217 6.26 4.76 -3.37
CA THR A 217 6.33 4.69 -4.83
C THR A 217 5.60 3.45 -5.36
N GLY A 218 4.92 3.60 -6.48
CA GLY A 218 4.22 2.50 -7.17
C GLY A 218 4.62 2.44 -8.63
N ARG A 219 3.95 3.21 -9.49
CA ARG A 219 4.23 3.24 -10.93
C ARG A 219 5.67 3.65 -11.28
N GLY A 220 6.29 4.50 -10.46
CA GLY A 220 7.70 4.85 -10.61
C GLY A 220 8.59 3.61 -10.48
N THR A 221 8.37 2.79 -9.46
CA THR A 221 9.11 1.53 -9.26
C THR A 221 8.86 0.51 -10.39
N LEU A 222 7.65 0.47 -10.97
CA LEU A 222 7.39 -0.39 -12.13
C LEU A 222 8.17 0.04 -13.36
N LYS A 223 8.37 1.35 -13.55
CA LYS A 223 9.18 1.91 -14.65
C LYS A 223 10.68 1.75 -14.41
N ASN A 224 11.10 1.93 -13.16
CA ASN A 224 12.48 1.84 -12.72
C ASN A 224 12.57 1.04 -11.42
N PRO A 225 12.88 -0.26 -11.46
CA PRO A 225 12.99 -1.09 -10.27
C PRO A 225 14.09 -0.64 -9.29
N ALA A 226 15.10 0.09 -9.77
CA ALA A 226 16.17 0.64 -8.94
C ALA A 226 15.82 2.01 -8.31
N LEU A 227 14.63 2.55 -8.55
CA LEU A 227 14.24 3.90 -8.11
C LEU A 227 14.52 4.16 -6.63
N ALA A 228 14.17 3.25 -5.74
CA ALA A 228 14.42 3.43 -4.30
C ALA A 228 15.92 3.52 -3.99
N ARG A 229 16.75 2.73 -4.67
CA ARG A 229 18.21 2.79 -4.57
C ARG A 229 18.76 4.11 -5.11
N GLU A 230 18.27 4.58 -6.24
CA GLU A 230 18.69 5.87 -6.85
C GLU A 230 18.32 7.06 -5.98
N ILE A 231 17.13 7.07 -5.37
CA ILE A 231 16.71 8.10 -4.40
C ILE A 231 17.67 8.13 -3.20
N ARG A 232 18.25 6.99 -2.81
CA ARG A 232 19.28 6.91 -1.76
C ARG A 232 20.70 7.25 -2.23
N GLY A 233 20.87 7.72 -3.46
CA GLY A 233 22.16 8.08 -4.06
C GLY A 233 22.95 6.89 -4.63
N GLY A 234 22.31 5.72 -4.76
CA GLY A 234 22.92 4.54 -5.40
C GLY A 234 22.88 4.58 -6.93
N ALA A 235 23.58 3.64 -7.55
CA ALA A 235 23.68 3.57 -9.02
C ALA A 235 22.35 3.14 -9.67
N PRO A 236 22.08 3.56 -10.92
CA PRO A 236 20.98 3.06 -11.72
C PRO A 236 21.11 1.54 -11.99
N ALA A 237 20.01 0.92 -12.41
CA ALA A 237 19.99 -0.50 -12.71
C ALA A 237 20.92 -0.85 -13.87
N SER A 238 21.76 -1.87 -13.69
CA SER A 238 22.53 -2.46 -14.78
C SER A 238 21.67 -3.39 -15.65
N LYS A 239 22.14 -3.70 -16.86
CA LYS A 239 21.45 -4.65 -17.74
C LYS A 239 21.39 -6.05 -17.15
N GLU A 240 22.40 -6.45 -16.42
CA GLU A 240 22.51 -7.74 -15.72
C GLU A 240 21.46 -7.84 -14.60
N GLU A 241 21.30 -6.79 -13.78
CA GLU A 241 20.29 -6.74 -12.73
C GLU A 241 18.88 -6.80 -13.31
N ILE A 242 18.60 -6.06 -14.37
CA ILE A 242 17.29 -6.11 -15.06
C ILE A 242 17.02 -7.51 -15.61
N ARG A 243 18.02 -8.17 -16.23
CA ARG A 243 17.87 -9.54 -16.72
C ARG A 243 17.60 -10.51 -15.57
N ARG A 244 18.38 -10.42 -14.48
CA ARG A 244 18.17 -11.25 -13.29
C ARG A 244 16.76 -11.05 -12.69
N PHE A 245 16.30 -9.81 -12.60
CA PHE A 245 14.96 -9.47 -12.13
C PHE A 245 13.88 -10.11 -13.02
N HIS A 246 14.01 -9.97 -14.34
CA HIS A 246 13.12 -10.61 -15.31
C HIS A 246 13.10 -12.13 -15.14
N ASP A 247 14.26 -12.77 -15.04
CA ASP A 247 14.37 -14.23 -14.93
C ASP A 247 13.76 -14.74 -13.63
N MET A 248 13.94 -14.05 -12.51
CA MET A 248 13.28 -14.37 -11.24
C MET A 248 11.76 -14.29 -11.35
N MET A 249 11.23 -13.27 -12.01
CA MET A 249 9.79 -13.13 -12.26
C MET A 249 9.27 -14.28 -13.14
N TYR A 250 9.96 -14.57 -14.23
CA TYR A 250 9.56 -15.57 -15.21
C TYR A 250 9.58 -16.98 -14.62
N LEU A 251 10.67 -17.38 -13.95
CA LEU A 251 10.81 -18.70 -13.32
C LEU A 251 9.75 -18.94 -12.25
N SER A 252 9.44 -17.93 -11.43
CA SER A 252 8.37 -18.03 -10.44
C SER A 252 7.00 -18.25 -11.08
N LEU A 253 6.73 -17.63 -12.23
CA LEU A 253 5.48 -17.80 -12.97
C LEU A 253 5.35 -19.20 -13.59
N ILE A 254 6.45 -19.81 -14.08
CA ILE A 254 6.45 -21.16 -14.61
C ILE A 254 6.13 -22.17 -13.49
N HIS A 255 6.76 -22.06 -12.33
CA HIS A 255 6.48 -22.96 -11.19
C HIS A 255 5.06 -22.84 -10.65
N ILE A 256 4.39 -21.71 -10.85
CA ILE A 256 2.97 -21.55 -10.49
C ILE A 256 2.05 -22.24 -11.52
N SER A 257 2.47 -22.34 -12.77
CA SER A 257 1.67 -22.86 -13.88
C SER A 257 1.92 -24.34 -14.21
N GLU A 258 2.92 -25.01 -13.62
CA GLU A 258 3.07 -26.46 -13.77
C GLU A 258 1.95 -27.19 -13.00
N PRO A 259 1.04 -27.89 -13.70
CA PRO A 259 0.12 -28.79 -13.02
C PRO A 259 0.96 -29.90 -12.40
N THR A 260 0.76 -30.14 -11.11
CA THR A 260 1.26 -31.36 -10.46
C THR A 260 0.87 -32.54 -11.35
N ARG A 261 1.82 -33.13 -12.09
CA ARG A 261 1.63 -34.42 -12.70
C ARG A 261 1.38 -35.41 -11.57
N ARG A 262 0.11 -35.72 -11.29
CA ARG A 262 -0.24 -36.91 -10.55
C ARG A 262 0.31 -38.09 -11.36
N SER A 263 1.41 -38.65 -10.91
CA SER A 263 1.80 -39.98 -11.33
C SER A 263 0.71 -40.96 -10.87
N TYR A 264 -0.15 -41.35 -11.78
CA TYR A 264 -0.93 -42.57 -11.59
C TYR A 264 0.03 -43.71 -11.81
N ILE A 265 0.42 -44.38 -10.74
CA ILE A 265 0.86 -45.78 -10.72
C ILE A 265 -0.21 -46.54 -9.97
#